data_67e3d9144389550624f5317a44853b28
#
_entry.id   67e3d9144389550624f5317a44853b28
#
_cell.length_a   1.000
_cell.length_b   1.000
_cell.length_c   1.000
_cell.angle_alpha   90.00
_cell.angle_beta   90.00
_cell.angle_gamma   90.00
#
_symmetry.space_group_name_H-M   'P 1'
#
loop_
_entity.id
_entity.type
_entity.pdbx_description
1 polymer ?
#
loop_
_entity_poly.entity_id
_entity_poly.type
_entity_poly.pdbx_seq_one_letter_code
_entity_poly.pdbx_strand_id
1 'polypeptide(L)'
;MDIKNSPYFAQPDIYNMQSNDHLLVLSHYKTKQQNDGYSCGPVAANTVVTHFMGKELHTDSEICRMMGTSTTNGTTTKGMVKYFEKIGWEVKSSVKDKTPDNYEDFLKFVSANLKENTPIMVENVDWGGHWRVIIGYDTMGTEHTGDDVLLMADPFDTSDHLQDGYNVVPAERFFYMWFDSQLFSKKEQLRQWLTAKPKA
;
A
#
# COMPACT_ATOMS: atom_id res chain seq x y z
N MET A 1 12.88 -22.34 21.87
CA MET A 1 13.50 -21.02 22.02
C MET A 1 12.33 -20.03 21.95
N ASP A 2 12.19 -19.14 22.93
CA ASP A 2 11.15 -18.11 22.86
C ASP A 2 11.60 -17.03 21.86
N ILE A 3 11.04 -17.07 20.67
CA ILE A 3 11.38 -16.15 19.56
C ILE A 3 11.15 -14.69 19.95
N LYS A 4 10.16 -14.41 20.80
CA LYS A 4 9.84 -13.04 21.26
C LYS A 4 10.97 -12.36 22.02
N ASN A 5 11.86 -13.12 22.62
CA ASN A 5 12.99 -12.62 23.39
C ASN A 5 14.33 -12.75 22.64
N SER A 6 14.34 -13.19 21.39
CA SER A 6 15.54 -13.30 20.59
C SER A 6 15.90 -11.96 19.95
N PRO A 7 17.11 -11.40 20.15
CA PRO A 7 17.51 -10.15 19.48
C PRO A 7 17.65 -10.31 17.96
N TYR A 8 17.73 -11.54 17.46
CA TYR A 8 17.82 -11.82 16.01
C TYR A 8 16.47 -11.93 15.30
N PHE A 9 15.37 -11.99 16.08
CA PHE A 9 14.00 -12.11 15.56
C PHE A 9 13.09 -11.05 16.16
N ALA A 10 13.66 -9.95 16.66
CA ALA A 10 12.87 -8.82 17.12
C ALA A 10 12.15 -8.21 15.92
N GLN A 11 10.82 -8.14 16.02
CA GLN A 11 9.99 -7.47 15.02
C GLN A 11 9.37 -6.22 15.62
N PRO A 12 9.31 -5.13 14.85
CA PRO A 12 8.63 -3.93 15.29
C PRO A 12 7.11 -4.18 15.38
N ASP A 13 6.49 -3.72 16.45
CA ASP A 13 5.03 -3.71 16.58
C ASP A 13 4.44 -2.54 15.78
N ILE A 14 4.37 -2.70 14.45
CA ILE A 14 3.93 -1.65 13.53
C ILE A 14 2.49 -1.23 13.81
N TYR A 15 1.62 -2.14 14.24
CA TYR A 15 0.24 -1.84 14.58
C TYR A 15 0.11 -0.78 15.68
N ASN A 16 0.96 -0.84 16.71
CA ASN A 16 0.94 0.07 17.85
C ASN A 16 1.92 1.25 17.72
N MET A 17 2.68 1.34 16.62
CA MET A 17 3.56 2.48 16.38
C MET A 17 2.79 3.80 16.35
N GLN A 18 3.44 4.85 16.82
CA GLN A 18 2.93 6.23 16.80
C GLN A 18 3.90 7.12 16.02
N SER A 19 3.37 8.08 15.30
CA SER A 19 4.19 9.10 14.63
C SER A 19 5.02 9.90 15.63
N ASN A 20 6.23 10.27 15.23
CA ASN A 20 7.17 11.09 16.00
C ASN A 20 7.95 12.03 15.07
N ASP A 21 9.09 12.55 15.48
CA ASP A 21 9.88 13.55 14.73
C ASP A 21 10.44 13.00 13.40
N HIS A 22 10.66 11.70 13.28
CA HIS A 22 11.21 11.04 12.08
C HIS A 22 10.25 10.03 11.43
N LEU A 23 9.22 9.57 12.13
CA LEU A 23 8.26 8.58 11.67
C LEU A 23 6.88 9.19 11.47
N LEU A 24 6.30 8.98 10.30
CA LEU A 24 4.87 9.15 10.01
C LEU A 24 4.25 7.78 9.86
N VAL A 25 3.22 7.43 10.64
CA VAL A 25 2.56 6.14 10.55
C VAL A 25 1.06 6.26 10.80
N LEU A 26 0.27 5.52 10.05
CA LEU A 26 -1.16 5.35 10.29
C LEU A 26 -1.34 4.29 11.39
N SER A 27 -1.37 4.75 12.64
CA SER A 27 -1.47 3.87 13.81
C SER A 27 -2.73 3.01 13.75
N HIS A 28 -2.64 1.77 14.25
CA HIS A 28 -3.72 0.80 14.30
C HIS A 28 -4.32 0.45 12.92
N TYR A 29 -3.53 0.59 11.86
CA TYR A 29 -3.93 0.14 10.53
C TYR A 29 -4.02 -1.37 10.49
N LYS A 30 -5.17 -1.94 10.19
CA LYS A 30 -5.39 -3.39 10.14
C LYS A 30 -5.04 -3.94 8.76
N THR A 31 -4.15 -4.91 8.75
CA THR A 31 -3.76 -5.68 7.57
C THR A 31 -4.70 -6.84 7.31
N LYS A 32 -4.62 -7.43 6.13
CA LYS A 32 -5.36 -8.63 5.73
C LYS A 32 -4.58 -9.39 4.67
N GLN A 33 -4.51 -10.71 4.78
CA GLN A 33 -3.88 -11.56 3.77
C GLN A 33 -4.88 -11.98 2.68
N GLN A 34 -4.41 -12.02 1.42
CA GLN A 34 -5.17 -12.57 0.30
C GLN A 34 -5.17 -14.11 0.33
N ASN A 35 -6.20 -14.73 -0.21
CA ASN A 35 -6.36 -16.18 -0.23
C ASN A 35 -6.05 -16.82 -1.59
N ASP A 36 -5.62 -16.03 -2.57
CA ASP A 36 -5.36 -16.47 -3.95
C ASP A 36 -4.26 -15.63 -4.59
N GLY A 37 -3.84 -15.95 -5.81
CA GLY A 37 -2.73 -15.29 -6.50
C GLY A 37 -3.09 -14.00 -7.26
N TYR A 38 -4.34 -13.48 -7.16
CA TYR A 38 -4.79 -12.36 -7.99
C TYR A 38 -5.58 -11.27 -7.26
N SER A 39 -5.92 -11.46 -5.98
CA SER A 39 -6.79 -10.55 -5.23
C SER A 39 -6.05 -9.48 -4.40
N CYS A 40 -4.75 -9.26 -4.63
CA CYS A 40 -3.97 -8.25 -3.91
C CYS A 40 -4.62 -6.85 -3.95
N GLY A 41 -5.07 -6.39 -5.11
CA GLY A 41 -5.76 -5.10 -5.25
C GLY A 41 -7.06 -5.01 -4.43
N PRO A 42 -8.02 -5.95 -4.59
CA PRO A 42 -9.23 -6.03 -3.77
C PRO A 42 -8.95 -6.07 -2.26
N VAL A 43 -7.98 -6.86 -1.81
CA VAL A 43 -7.63 -6.96 -0.39
C VAL A 43 -6.98 -5.67 0.11
N ALA A 44 -6.05 -5.08 -0.66
CA ALA A 44 -5.48 -3.76 -0.34
C ALA A 44 -6.57 -2.69 -0.20
N ALA A 45 -7.53 -2.65 -1.11
CA ALA A 45 -8.67 -1.73 -1.03
C ALA A 45 -9.55 -1.99 0.21
N ASN A 46 -9.76 -3.25 0.57
CA ASN A 46 -10.56 -3.62 1.73
C ASN A 46 -9.88 -3.19 3.05
N THR A 47 -8.55 -3.25 3.14
CA THR A 47 -7.83 -2.72 4.31
C THR A 47 -7.97 -1.20 4.42
N VAL A 48 -7.95 -0.46 3.30
CA VAL A 48 -8.22 0.99 3.26
C VAL A 48 -9.65 1.30 3.70
N VAL A 49 -10.63 0.54 3.22
CA VAL A 49 -12.02 0.68 3.67
C VAL A 49 -12.14 0.43 5.19
N THR A 50 -11.50 -0.63 5.66
CA THR A 50 -11.50 -0.97 7.11
C THR A 50 -10.84 0.11 7.95
N HIS A 51 -9.77 0.75 7.47
CA HIS A 51 -9.11 1.85 8.17
C HIS A 51 -10.06 3.02 8.44
N PHE A 52 -10.86 3.44 7.46
CA PHE A 52 -11.78 4.57 7.61
C PHE A 52 -13.11 4.20 8.27
N MET A 53 -13.64 3.01 7.97
CA MET A 53 -14.99 2.60 8.39
C MET A 53 -15.00 1.74 9.66
N GLY A 54 -13.82 1.27 10.13
CA GLY A 54 -13.71 0.34 11.25
C GLY A 54 -14.15 -1.10 10.93
N LYS A 55 -14.66 -1.34 9.71
CA LYS A 55 -15.16 -2.65 9.24
C LYS A 55 -15.10 -2.76 7.72
N GLU A 56 -15.15 -3.98 7.22
CA GLU A 56 -15.35 -4.26 5.80
C GLU A 56 -16.78 -3.86 5.36
N LEU A 57 -16.91 -3.27 4.19
CA LEU A 57 -18.19 -2.97 3.55
C LEU A 57 -18.63 -4.08 2.60
N HIS A 58 -17.67 -4.78 2.00
CA HIS A 58 -17.87 -5.86 1.04
C HIS A 58 -16.85 -6.96 1.32
N THR A 59 -17.16 -8.19 0.95
CA THR A 59 -16.22 -9.30 0.92
C THR A 59 -15.19 -9.10 -0.22
N ASP A 60 -14.01 -9.69 -0.11
CA ASP A 60 -12.98 -9.60 -1.15
C ASP A 60 -13.50 -10.09 -2.50
N SER A 61 -14.32 -11.14 -2.53
CA SER A 61 -14.94 -11.65 -3.75
C SER A 61 -15.93 -10.66 -4.38
N GLU A 62 -16.66 -9.89 -3.59
CA GLU A 62 -17.53 -8.81 -4.09
C GLU A 62 -16.70 -7.66 -4.64
N ILE A 63 -15.61 -7.28 -3.95
CA ILE A 63 -14.69 -6.25 -4.41
C ILE A 63 -14.04 -6.69 -5.74
N CYS A 64 -13.56 -7.93 -5.86
CA CYS A 64 -13.05 -8.50 -7.11
C CYS A 64 -14.03 -8.29 -8.28
N ARG A 65 -15.30 -8.65 -8.07
CA ARG A 65 -16.33 -8.46 -9.11
C ARG A 65 -16.59 -7.00 -9.44
N MET A 66 -16.62 -6.13 -8.44
CA MET A 66 -16.85 -4.70 -8.62
C MET A 66 -15.72 -4.01 -9.36
N MET A 67 -14.48 -4.42 -9.10
CA MET A 67 -13.27 -3.93 -9.78
C MET A 67 -13.08 -4.51 -11.18
N GLY A 68 -13.68 -5.67 -11.47
CA GLY A 68 -13.43 -6.44 -12.67
C GLY A 68 -12.04 -7.12 -12.65
N THR A 69 -11.65 -7.58 -11.45
CA THR A 69 -10.39 -8.30 -11.23
C THR A 69 -10.31 -9.55 -12.11
N SER A 70 -9.22 -9.71 -12.83
CA SER A 70 -8.90 -10.90 -13.61
C SER A 70 -8.19 -11.93 -12.74
N THR A 71 -8.58 -13.19 -12.85
CA THR A 71 -7.88 -14.30 -12.18
C THR A 71 -6.48 -14.58 -12.76
N THR A 72 -6.18 -14.01 -13.92
CA THR A 72 -4.88 -14.18 -14.62
C THR A 72 -3.97 -12.97 -14.41
N ASN A 73 -4.54 -11.75 -14.44
CA ASN A 73 -3.77 -10.50 -14.51
C ASN A 73 -4.01 -9.59 -13.29
N GLY A 74 -4.84 -10.00 -12.31
CA GLY A 74 -5.13 -9.17 -11.14
C GLY A 74 -6.02 -7.95 -11.45
N THR A 75 -5.77 -6.82 -10.83
CA THR A 75 -6.64 -5.64 -10.83
C THR A 75 -5.91 -4.41 -11.38
N THR A 76 -6.50 -3.75 -12.37
CA THR A 76 -5.98 -2.47 -12.89
C THR A 76 -6.32 -1.30 -11.97
N THR A 77 -5.54 -0.22 -12.05
CA THR A 77 -5.83 1.04 -11.33
C THR A 77 -7.23 1.57 -11.65
N LYS A 78 -7.66 1.46 -12.91
CA LYS A 78 -9.03 1.84 -13.34
C LYS A 78 -10.11 1.03 -12.63
N GLY A 79 -9.86 -0.28 -12.42
CA GLY A 79 -10.77 -1.15 -11.67
C GLY A 79 -10.88 -0.72 -10.21
N MET A 80 -9.76 -0.39 -9.58
CA MET A 80 -9.75 0.11 -8.20
C MET A 80 -10.46 1.46 -8.08
N VAL A 81 -10.20 2.40 -8.97
CA VAL A 81 -10.91 3.70 -9.03
C VAL A 81 -12.41 3.49 -9.13
N LYS A 82 -12.85 2.62 -10.05
CA LYS A 82 -14.27 2.29 -10.25
C LYS A 82 -14.94 1.80 -8.96
N TYR A 83 -14.26 0.98 -8.17
CA TYR A 83 -14.80 0.49 -6.90
C TYR A 83 -15.04 1.62 -5.91
N PHE A 84 -14.03 2.45 -5.65
CA PHE A 84 -14.14 3.54 -4.68
C PHE A 84 -15.14 4.62 -5.12
N GLU A 85 -15.19 4.96 -6.43
CA GLU A 85 -16.22 5.85 -6.96
C GLU A 85 -17.63 5.28 -6.77
N LYS A 86 -17.81 3.97 -6.98
CA LYS A 86 -19.10 3.29 -6.81
C LYS A 86 -19.60 3.30 -5.37
N ILE A 87 -18.71 3.23 -4.38
CA ILE A 87 -19.08 3.37 -2.96
C ILE A 87 -19.14 4.83 -2.50
N GLY A 88 -19.00 5.80 -3.44
CA GLY A 88 -19.20 7.22 -3.19
C GLY A 88 -18.00 7.95 -2.58
N TRP A 89 -16.81 7.39 -2.63
CA TRP A 89 -15.61 7.98 -2.06
C TRP A 89 -14.94 8.99 -2.99
N GLU A 90 -14.17 9.92 -2.42
CA GLU A 90 -13.22 10.76 -3.16
C GLU A 90 -12.00 9.91 -3.54
N VAL A 91 -11.56 10.02 -4.81
CA VAL A 91 -10.45 9.24 -5.34
C VAL A 91 -9.47 10.15 -6.08
N LYS A 92 -8.18 10.04 -5.75
CA LYS A 92 -7.07 10.55 -6.57
C LYS A 92 -6.25 9.37 -7.07
N SER A 93 -5.70 9.43 -8.28
CA SER A 93 -4.99 8.28 -8.85
C SER A 93 -4.09 8.66 -10.02
N SER A 94 -3.12 7.81 -10.32
CA SER A 94 -2.27 7.89 -11.52
C SER A 94 -3.05 7.92 -12.84
N VAL A 95 -4.33 7.55 -12.84
CA VAL A 95 -5.21 7.62 -14.02
C VAL A 95 -5.61 9.06 -14.35
N LYS A 96 -5.74 9.92 -13.35
CA LYS A 96 -6.30 11.28 -13.49
C LYS A 96 -5.36 12.38 -13.01
N ASP A 97 -4.44 12.05 -12.12
CA ASP A 97 -3.61 13.02 -11.42
C ASP A 97 -2.12 12.83 -11.75
N LYS A 98 -1.34 13.87 -11.46
CA LYS A 98 0.09 13.84 -11.69
C LYS A 98 0.76 12.82 -10.73
N THR A 99 1.58 11.97 -11.30
CA THR A 99 2.42 11.02 -10.56
C THR A 99 3.78 11.66 -10.26
N PRO A 100 4.43 11.36 -9.11
CA PRO A 100 5.78 11.82 -8.82
C PRO A 100 6.78 11.38 -9.89
N ASP A 101 7.58 12.31 -10.42
CA ASP A 101 8.54 12.04 -11.50
C ASP A 101 9.92 11.61 -11.00
N ASN A 102 10.27 12.01 -9.78
CA ASN A 102 11.56 11.74 -9.13
C ASN A 102 11.38 11.33 -7.67
N TYR A 103 12.47 10.86 -7.05
CA TYR A 103 12.44 10.33 -5.70
C TYR A 103 12.07 11.39 -4.65
N GLU A 104 12.58 12.61 -4.78
CA GLU A 104 12.26 13.70 -3.84
C GLU A 104 10.76 14.06 -3.87
N ASP A 105 10.15 14.16 -5.05
CA ASP A 105 8.71 14.38 -5.19
C ASP A 105 7.89 13.20 -4.67
N PHE A 106 8.41 11.98 -4.79
CA PHE A 106 7.80 10.80 -4.20
C PHE A 106 7.77 10.87 -2.67
N LEU A 107 8.86 11.24 -2.02
CA LEU A 107 8.89 11.38 -0.55
C LEU A 107 7.93 12.49 -0.07
N LYS A 108 7.86 13.60 -0.80
CA LYS A 108 6.87 14.67 -0.52
C LYS A 108 5.43 14.18 -0.68
N PHE A 109 5.16 13.41 -1.74
CA PHE A 109 3.85 12.80 -2.00
C PHE A 109 3.43 11.84 -0.88
N VAL A 110 4.33 10.95 -0.46
CA VAL A 110 4.07 10.01 0.64
C VAL A 110 3.79 10.77 1.93
N SER A 111 4.71 11.69 2.32
CA SER A 111 4.58 12.45 3.56
C SER A 111 3.30 13.29 3.62
N ALA A 112 2.91 13.92 2.50
CA ALA A 112 1.70 14.74 2.44
C ALA A 112 0.44 13.89 2.67
N ASN A 113 0.33 12.73 2.05
CA ASN A 113 -0.83 11.84 2.20
C ASN A 113 -0.91 11.27 3.64
N LEU A 114 0.21 10.78 4.18
CA LEU A 114 0.22 10.22 5.55
C LEU A 114 -0.14 11.25 6.61
N LYS A 115 0.32 12.51 6.48
CA LYS A 115 -0.07 13.63 7.37
C LYS A 115 -1.58 13.91 7.34
N GLU A 116 -2.23 13.63 6.22
CA GLU A 116 -3.69 13.74 6.06
C GLU A 116 -4.43 12.44 6.41
N ASN A 117 -3.81 11.54 7.15
CA ASN A 117 -4.36 10.21 7.48
C ASN A 117 -4.87 9.45 6.24
N THR A 118 -4.14 9.52 5.13
CA THR A 118 -4.56 8.94 3.85
C THR A 118 -3.59 7.84 3.42
N PRO A 119 -3.97 6.55 3.51
CA PRO A 119 -3.18 5.45 3.01
C PRO A 119 -3.06 5.49 1.48
N ILE A 120 -1.92 5.06 0.95
CA ILE A 120 -1.62 5.13 -0.48
C ILE A 120 -1.53 3.71 -1.03
N MET A 121 -2.49 3.31 -1.84
CA MET A 121 -2.41 2.04 -2.58
C MET A 121 -1.46 2.22 -3.75
N VAL A 122 -0.48 1.34 -3.86
CA VAL A 122 0.56 1.36 -4.90
C VAL A 122 0.70 -0.02 -5.52
N GLU A 123 1.05 -0.05 -6.80
CA GLU A 123 1.29 -1.29 -7.52
C GLU A 123 2.71 -1.29 -8.07
N ASN A 124 3.46 -2.36 -7.86
CA ASN A 124 4.85 -2.50 -8.28
C ASN A 124 5.16 -3.90 -8.83
N VAL A 125 6.39 -4.06 -9.34
CA VAL A 125 6.83 -5.23 -10.12
C VAL A 125 6.91 -6.55 -9.35
N ASP A 126 6.82 -6.55 -8.02
CA ASP A 126 6.93 -7.77 -7.23
C ASP A 126 5.94 -8.84 -7.70
N TRP A 127 6.38 -10.07 -7.84
CA TRP A 127 5.62 -11.22 -8.40
C TRP A 127 4.98 -10.98 -9.77
N GLY A 128 5.49 -10.00 -10.54
CA GLY A 128 4.93 -9.67 -11.86
C GLY A 128 3.72 -8.75 -11.81
N GLY A 129 3.58 -8.00 -10.74
CA GLY A 129 2.55 -7.03 -10.45
C GLY A 129 1.87 -7.29 -9.10
N HIS A 130 2.02 -6.35 -8.15
CA HIS A 130 1.49 -6.53 -6.79
C HIS A 130 1.02 -5.22 -6.17
N TRP A 131 -0.22 -5.22 -5.68
CA TRP A 131 -0.81 -4.11 -4.94
C TRP A 131 -0.50 -4.20 -3.44
N ARG A 132 0.03 -3.10 -2.90
CA ARG A 132 0.27 -2.88 -1.46
C ARG A 132 -0.25 -1.52 -1.04
N VAL A 133 -0.21 -1.25 0.27
CA VAL A 133 -0.63 0.04 0.81
C VAL A 133 0.51 0.65 1.63
N ILE A 134 0.98 1.84 1.26
CA ILE A 134 1.90 2.61 2.10
C ILE A 134 1.10 3.17 3.27
N ILE A 135 1.50 2.80 4.48
CA ILE A 135 0.87 3.17 5.74
C ILE A 135 1.82 3.93 6.67
N GLY A 136 3.10 4.00 6.31
CA GLY A 136 4.07 4.76 7.08
C GLY A 136 5.32 5.09 6.28
N TYR A 137 6.07 6.06 6.78
CA TYR A 137 7.34 6.54 6.25
C TYR A 137 8.23 6.97 7.38
N ASP A 138 9.44 6.43 7.44
CA ASP A 138 10.43 6.71 8.46
C ASP A 138 11.72 7.22 7.81
N THR A 139 12.18 8.41 8.22
CA THR A 139 13.46 8.98 7.80
C THR A 139 14.65 8.42 8.58
N MET A 140 14.41 7.42 9.45
CA MET A 140 15.42 6.84 10.35
C MET A 140 16.12 7.86 11.26
N GLY A 141 15.60 9.10 11.33
CA GLY A 141 16.16 10.20 12.11
C GLY A 141 17.45 10.77 11.53
N THR A 142 17.70 10.57 10.23
CA THR A 142 18.89 11.09 9.53
C THR A 142 18.51 12.16 8.51
N GLU A 143 19.51 12.93 8.02
CA GLU A 143 19.34 13.86 6.90
C GLU A 143 19.50 13.18 5.53
N HIS A 144 19.87 11.91 5.54
CA HIS A 144 20.21 11.15 4.35
C HIS A 144 19.00 10.31 3.89
N THR A 145 18.40 10.64 2.76
CA THR A 145 17.20 9.97 2.25
C THR A 145 17.43 8.56 1.68
N GLY A 146 18.67 8.09 1.59
CA GLY A 146 19.02 6.75 1.08
C GLY A 146 18.74 5.61 2.08
N ASP A 147 18.54 5.92 3.36
CA ASP A 147 18.19 4.97 4.41
C ASP A 147 16.72 5.06 4.85
N ASP A 148 15.95 5.96 4.21
CA ASP A 148 14.52 6.07 4.45
C ASP A 148 13.79 4.74 4.15
N VAL A 149 12.76 4.44 4.94
CA VAL A 149 11.94 3.25 4.75
C VAL A 149 10.45 3.57 4.68
N LEU A 150 9.73 2.71 3.96
CA LEU A 150 8.27 2.68 3.92
C LEU A 150 7.77 1.56 4.81
N LEU A 151 6.72 1.83 5.59
CA LEU A 151 5.92 0.79 6.24
C LEU A 151 4.74 0.49 5.33
N MET A 152 4.55 -0.78 4.99
CA MET A 152 3.52 -1.21 4.08
C MET A 152 2.56 -2.21 4.72
N ALA A 153 1.28 -2.11 4.38
CA ALA A 153 0.33 -3.20 4.52
C ALA A 153 0.36 -4.03 3.22
N ASP A 154 0.74 -5.28 3.34
CA ASP A 154 0.97 -6.21 2.23
C ASP A 154 -0.03 -7.37 2.27
N PRO A 155 -0.93 -7.49 1.27
CA PRO A 155 -1.86 -8.60 1.18
C PRO A 155 -1.22 -9.97 0.94
N PHE A 156 0.04 -10.01 0.51
CA PHE A 156 0.80 -11.23 0.26
C PHE A 156 2.16 -11.16 0.94
N ASP A 157 2.11 -11.04 2.27
CA ASP A 157 3.30 -10.91 3.09
C ASP A 157 4.05 -12.24 3.19
N THR A 158 5.19 -12.27 2.53
CA THR A 158 6.14 -13.38 2.53
C THR A 158 7.57 -12.90 2.83
N SER A 159 7.68 -11.69 3.38
CA SER A 159 8.97 -11.01 3.56
C SER A 159 9.71 -11.44 4.82
N ASP A 160 9.01 -11.99 5.80
CA ASP A 160 9.58 -12.49 7.04
C ASP A 160 8.88 -13.78 7.52
N HIS A 161 9.02 -14.15 8.80
CA HIS A 161 8.42 -15.38 9.35
C HIS A 161 7.04 -15.15 9.99
N LEU A 162 6.49 -13.96 9.91
CA LEU A 162 5.12 -13.64 10.33
C LEU A 162 4.35 -13.16 9.11
N GLN A 163 3.28 -13.83 8.78
CA GLN A 163 2.36 -13.37 7.75
C GLN A 163 1.32 -12.43 8.38
N ASP A 164 1.80 -11.41 9.06
CA ASP A 164 0.95 -10.43 9.72
C ASP A 164 0.53 -9.27 8.80
N GLY A 165 1.09 -9.24 7.59
CA GLY A 165 0.78 -8.25 6.57
C GLY A 165 1.51 -6.92 6.75
N TYR A 166 2.50 -6.82 7.65
CA TYR A 166 3.33 -5.63 7.76
C TYR A 166 4.71 -5.89 7.15
N ASN A 167 5.13 -4.96 6.29
CA ASN A 167 6.38 -5.07 5.57
C ASN A 167 7.14 -3.73 5.62
N VAL A 168 8.46 -3.79 5.84
CA VAL A 168 9.35 -2.63 5.81
C VAL A 168 10.20 -2.69 4.54
N VAL A 169 10.12 -1.66 3.71
CA VAL A 169 10.77 -1.62 2.40
C VAL A 169 11.64 -0.35 2.29
N PRO A 170 12.90 -0.44 1.85
CA PRO A 170 13.70 0.75 1.55
C PRO A 170 12.97 1.65 0.52
N ALA A 171 12.76 2.92 0.87
CA ALA A 171 11.93 3.83 0.09
C ALA A 171 12.50 4.09 -1.32
N GLU A 172 13.83 4.28 -1.42
CA GLU A 172 14.49 4.48 -2.70
C GLU A 172 14.41 3.25 -3.61
N ARG A 173 14.64 2.05 -3.04
CA ARG A 173 14.47 0.80 -3.78
C ARG A 173 13.05 0.65 -4.31
N PHE A 174 12.04 0.90 -3.48
CA PHE A 174 10.65 0.85 -3.90
C PHE A 174 10.39 1.81 -5.06
N PHE A 175 10.85 3.06 -4.99
CA PHE A 175 10.65 4.07 -6.04
C PHE A 175 11.18 3.60 -7.40
N TYR A 176 12.36 2.97 -7.45
CA TYR A 176 12.94 2.46 -8.71
C TYR A 176 12.28 1.16 -9.19
N MET A 177 11.64 0.39 -8.30
CA MET A 177 10.85 -0.81 -8.64
C MET A 177 9.35 -0.54 -8.81
N TRP A 178 8.94 0.73 -8.74
CA TRP A 178 7.54 1.13 -8.84
C TRP A 178 7.08 1.20 -10.30
N PHE A 179 6.97 0.04 -10.90
CA PHE A 179 6.45 -0.17 -12.26
C PHE A 179 5.87 -1.58 -12.39
N ASP A 180 4.97 -1.77 -13.36
CA ASP A 180 4.53 -3.09 -13.83
C ASP A 180 4.37 -3.07 -15.35
N SER A 181 5.20 -3.85 -16.02
CA SER A 181 5.19 -4.01 -17.48
C SER A 181 4.38 -5.21 -17.96
N GLN A 182 3.81 -6.02 -17.06
CA GLN A 182 2.99 -7.19 -17.41
C GLN A 182 1.51 -6.82 -17.53
N LEU A 183 0.96 -6.13 -16.54
CA LEU A 183 -0.44 -5.72 -16.52
C LEU A 183 -0.69 -4.44 -17.32
N PHE A 184 0.27 -3.50 -17.33
CA PHE A 184 0.06 -2.17 -17.90
C PHE A 184 0.81 -1.98 -19.21
N SER A 185 0.21 -1.20 -20.12
CA SER A 185 0.85 -0.76 -21.35
C SER A 185 2.09 0.10 -21.09
N LYS A 186 3.01 0.24 -22.06
CA LYS A 186 4.18 1.12 -21.94
C LYS A 186 3.89 2.55 -21.49
N LYS A 187 2.70 3.06 -21.75
CA LYS A 187 2.28 4.40 -21.35
C LYS A 187 1.79 4.47 -19.90
N GLU A 188 1.33 3.35 -19.37
CA GLU A 188 0.70 3.26 -18.05
C GLU A 188 1.54 2.47 -17.03
N GLN A 189 2.60 1.78 -17.46
CA GLN A 189 3.37 0.84 -16.63
C GLN A 189 4.10 1.47 -15.44
N LEU A 190 4.33 2.79 -15.44
CA LEU A 190 5.09 3.44 -14.39
C LEU A 190 4.18 3.99 -13.29
N ARG A 191 4.51 3.63 -12.05
CA ARG A 191 4.05 4.27 -10.83
C ARG A 191 2.54 4.34 -10.72
N GLN A 192 1.89 3.19 -10.76
CA GLN A 192 0.46 3.06 -10.52
C GLN A 192 0.15 3.30 -9.04
N TRP A 193 -0.78 4.22 -8.76
CA TRP A 193 -1.22 4.54 -7.41
C TRP A 193 -2.66 5.03 -7.37
N LEU A 194 -3.26 4.90 -6.21
CA LEU A 194 -4.47 5.65 -5.86
C LEU A 194 -4.56 5.88 -4.36
N THR A 195 -5.23 6.95 -3.99
CA THR A 195 -5.74 7.21 -2.65
C THR A 195 -7.24 7.32 -2.70
N ALA A 196 -7.90 6.89 -1.63
CA ALA A 196 -9.35 6.98 -1.53
C ALA A 196 -9.76 7.25 -0.10
N LYS A 197 -10.76 8.12 0.09
CA LYS A 197 -11.34 8.42 1.41
C LYS A 197 -12.83 8.73 1.30
N PRO A 198 -13.62 8.50 2.37
CA PRO A 198 -15.02 8.90 2.40
C PRO A 198 -15.16 10.40 2.09
N LYS A 199 -16.20 10.77 1.36
CA LYS A 199 -16.57 12.20 1.22
C LYS A 199 -17.01 12.73 2.56
N ALA A 200 -16.58 13.96 2.89
CA ALA A 200 -17.02 14.67 4.08
C ALA A 200 -18.52 14.90 4.08
#